data_b447c249cc5f0caac35b8370caaaeafc
#
_entry.id   b447c249cc5f0caac35b8370caaaeafc
#
_cell.length_a   1.000
_cell.length_b   1.000
_cell.length_c   1.000
_cell.angle_alpha   90.00
_cell.angle_beta   90.00
_cell.angle_gamma   90.00
#
_symmetry.space_group_name_H-M   'P 1'
#
loop_
_entity.id
_entity.type
_entity.pdbx_description
1 polymer ?
#
loop_
_entity_poly.entity_id
_entity_poly.type
_entity_poly.pdbx_seq_one_letter_code
_entity_poly.pdbx_strand_id
1 'polypeptide(L)'
;MKMDKIAVLIPCYNEEKTVEKVVRDARKVLPDAVIYVYNNNSSDRTAELAAKAGAVVRNEYMQGKGNVIRRMFREVDAQCYIMVDGDDTYPMEAAPEMVEKVLQHNADMVVGDRLSSTYFTENKRPFHNFGNSLVRGSINRLFHCNVRDIMTGYRAFSYEFVKTFPVLSTGFEIETEMTIHAVNNNMQIDNVIIEYRDRPEGSASKLNTYSDGVKVLRTIVRLYRDYKPMGFFTVLAALLAILAIIFIIPVITAYWETGQVRKFPTLIVCGFTMIAALQAFFSGMILSNMSLTNRREFEIQLNQLHRHKLEGMMEEEQ
;
A
#
# COMPACT_ATOMS: atom_id res chain seq x y z
N MET A 1 24.86 14.90 4.57
CA MET A 1 23.82 15.67 3.82
C MET A 1 22.80 16.09 4.86
N LYS A 2 22.51 17.39 5.00
CA LYS A 2 21.62 17.86 6.07
C LYS A 2 20.21 17.32 5.85
N MET A 3 19.68 16.64 6.86
CA MET A 3 18.34 16.09 6.84
C MET A 3 17.29 17.19 7.11
N ASP A 4 16.23 17.25 6.31
CA ASP A 4 15.11 18.16 6.57
C ASP A 4 14.36 17.73 7.83
N LYS A 5 13.86 18.67 8.63
CA LYS A 5 13.01 18.33 9.76
C LYS A 5 11.66 17.78 9.28
N ILE A 6 11.06 18.46 8.30
CA ILE A 6 9.78 18.08 7.69
C ILE A 6 9.89 18.28 6.18
N ALA A 7 9.53 17.25 5.41
CA ALA A 7 9.40 17.31 3.96
C ALA A 7 7.95 17.10 3.54
N VAL A 8 7.39 18.02 2.77
CA VAL A 8 6.07 17.82 2.12
C VAL A 8 6.31 17.32 0.70
N LEU A 9 5.77 16.16 0.37
CA LEU A 9 5.95 15.47 -0.91
C LEU A 9 4.64 15.50 -1.71
N ILE A 10 4.66 16.17 -2.87
CA ILE A 10 3.48 16.38 -3.72
C ILE A 10 3.72 15.77 -5.10
N PRO A 11 3.21 14.55 -5.37
CA PRO A 11 3.22 13.99 -6.71
C PRO A 11 2.19 14.69 -7.60
N CYS A 12 2.61 15.20 -8.77
CA CYS A 12 1.74 15.96 -9.66
C CYS A 12 1.78 15.43 -11.10
N TYR A 13 0.60 15.35 -11.72
CA TYR A 13 0.42 15.09 -13.15
C TYR A 13 -0.77 15.87 -13.69
N ASN A 14 -0.51 16.96 -14.43
CA ASN A 14 -1.51 17.88 -14.98
C ASN A 14 -2.43 18.47 -13.90
N GLU A 15 -1.83 19.18 -12.94
CA GLU A 15 -2.51 19.80 -11.80
C GLU A 15 -2.28 21.33 -11.77
N GLU A 16 -2.17 21.99 -12.95
CA GLU A 16 -1.92 23.45 -13.03
C GLU A 16 -2.94 24.33 -12.30
N LYS A 17 -4.18 23.82 -12.13
CA LYS A 17 -5.27 24.55 -11.48
C LYS A 17 -5.15 24.59 -9.96
N THR A 18 -4.47 23.62 -9.36
CA THR A 18 -4.51 23.36 -7.92
C THR A 18 -3.15 23.40 -7.24
N VAL A 19 -2.08 23.02 -7.96
CA VAL A 19 -0.74 22.88 -7.37
C VAL A 19 -0.24 24.13 -6.64
N GLU A 20 -0.48 25.33 -7.20
CA GLU A 20 -0.06 26.58 -6.57
C GLU A 20 -0.72 26.80 -5.20
N LYS A 21 -2.03 26.50 -5.11
CA LYS A 21 -2.78 26.59 -3.85
C LYS A 21 -2.27 25.55 -2.84
N VAL A 22 -2.10 24.31 -3.24
CA VAL A 22 -1.61 23.22 -2.36
C VAL A 22 -0.24 23.57 -1.78
N VAL A 23 0.69 24.10 -2.60
CA VAL A 23 2.02 24.53 -2.13
C VAL A 23 1.91 25.71 -1.14
N ARG A 24 1.05 26.70 -1.41
CA ARG A 24 0.85 27.83 -0.50
C ARG A 24 0.21 27.42 0.82
N ASP A 25 -0.80 26.57 0.79
CA ASP A 25 -1.46 26.04 1.97
C ASP A 25 -0.48 25.22 2.83
N ALA A 26 0.35 24.37 2.19
CA ALA A 26 1.40 23.63 2.88
C ALA A 26 2.40 24.55 3.58
N ARG A 27 2.86 25.60 2.91
CA ARG A 27 3.79 26.59 3.48
C ARG A 27 3.18 27.38 4.63
N LYS A 28 1.88 27.70 4.55
CA LYS A 28 1.16 28.42 5.59
C LYS A 28 1.06 27.61 6.88
N VAL A 29 0.81 26.30 6.74
CA VAL A 29 0.53 25.41 7.88
C VAL A 29 1.82 24.81 8.47
N LEU A 30 2.83 24.58 7.61
CA LEU A 30 4.15 24.04 7.97
C LEU A 30 5.25 24.99 7.45
N PRO A 31 5.47 26.15 8.08
CA PRO A 31 6.40 27.16 7.58
C PRO A 31 7.86 26.68 7.51
N ASP A 32 8.26 25.76 8.40
CA ASP A 32 9.61 25.22 8.47
C ASP A 32 9.82 23.99 7.58
N ALA A 33 8.79 23.55 6.85
CA ALA A 33 8.88 22.38 5.98
C ALA A 33 9.49 22.74 4.61
N VAL A 34 10.27 21.83 4.05
CA VAL A 34 10.69 21.89 2.65
C VAL A 34 9.60 21.23 1.79
N ILE A 35 9.08 21.96 0.81
CA ILE A 35 8.01 21.47 -0.06
C ILE A 35 8.60 21.00 -1.37
N TYR A 36 8.44 19.71 -1.67
CA TYR A 36 8.90 19.06 -2.89
C TYR A 36 7.70 18.74 -3.79
N VAL A 37 7.72 19.23 -5.02
CA VAL A 37 6.76 18.86 -6.06
C VAL A 37 7.48 18.01 -7.10
N TYR A 38 6.99 16.80 -7.33
CA TYR A 38 7.50 15.92 -8.35
C TYR A 38 6.55 15.89 -9.55
N ASN A 39 7.00 16.49 -10.63
CA ASN A 39 6.27 16.54 -11.89
C ASN A 39 6.45 15.22 -12.67
N ASN A 40 5.36 14.53 -12.93
CA ASN A 40 5.37 13.25 -13.65
C ASN A 40 4.91 13.42 -15.11
N ASN A 41 5.75 14.08 -15.92
CA ASN A 41 5.46 14.35 -17.33
C ASN A 41 4.18 15.16 -17.56
N SER A 42 3.89 16.18 -16.77
CA SER A 42 2.78 17.09 -17.04
C SER A 42 3.00 17.83 -18.36
N SER A 43 1.94 17.95 -19.14
CA SER A 43 1.90 18.71 -20.41
C SER A 43 1.41 20.14 -20.22
N ASP A 44 0.98 20.50 -19.02
CA ASP A 44 0.49 21.81 -18.62
C ASP A 44 1.54 22.61 -17.82
N ARG A 45 1.14 23.70 -17.21
CA ARG A 45 2.02 24.60 -16.43
C ARG A 45 2.26 24.16 -14.99
N THR A 46 1.99 22.89 -14.63
CA THR A 46 2.12 22.35 -13.25
C THR A 46 3.49 22.66 -12.65
N ALA A 47 4.58 22.31 -13.35
CA ALA A 47 5.94 22.49 -12.85
C ALA A 47 6.31 23.98 -12.64
N GLU A 48 5.93 24.85 -13.60
CA GLU A 48 6.16 26.30 -13.54
C GLU A 48 5.45 26.91 -12.33
N LEU A 49 4.16 26.60 -12.15
CA LEU A 49 3.34 27.17 -11.08
C LEU A 49 3.79 26.69 -9.71
N ALA A 50 4.20 25.42 -9.58
CA ALA A 50 4.77 24.89 -8.34
C ALA A 50 6.07 25.61 -7.96
N ALA A 51 6.98 25.81 -8.93
CA ALA A 51 8.23 26.54 -8.69
C ALA A 51 7.98 27.99 -8.30
N LYS A 52 7.03 28.68 -8.97
CA LYS A 52 6.61 30.04 -8.64
C LYS A 52 6.01 30.17 -7.23
N ALA A 53 5.30 29.15 -6.76
CA ALA A 53 4.78 29.06 -5.40
C ALA A 53 5.89 28.78 -4.36
N GLY A 54 7.13 28.52 -4.80
CA GLY A 54 8.32 28.33 -3.98
C GLY A 54 8.60 26.86 -3.60
N ALA A 55 8.01 25.89 -4.29
CA ALA A 55 8.37 24.49 -4.11
C ALA A 55 9.69 24.13 -4.80
N VAL A 56 10.40 23.14 -4.25
CA VAL A 56 11.51 22.48 -4.94
C VAL A 56 10.92 21.51 -5.96
N VAL A 57 11.02 21.84 -7.26
CA VAL A 57 10.43 21.04 -8.33
C VAL A 57 11.46 20.06 -8.87
N ARG A 58 11.08 18.79 -8.99
CA ARG A 58 11.85 17.72 -9.64
C ARG A 58 10.98 16.97 -10.64
N ASN A 59 11.60 16.33 -11.65
CA ASN A 59 10.88 15.61 -12.70
C ASN A 59 11.09 14.12 -12.59
N GLU A 60 10.00 13.34 -12.63
CA GLU A 60 10.04 11.90 -12.84
C GLU A 60 9.51 11.57 -14.22
N TYR A 61 10.38 10.98 -15.05
CA TYR A 61 10.09 10.70 -16.46
C TYR A 61 9.36 9.38 -16.68
N MET A 62 9.42 8.45 -15.73
CA MET A 62 8.63 7.23 -15.78
C MET A 62 7.21 7.51 -15.29
N GLN A 63 6.24 7.36 -16.19
CA GLN A 63 4.84 7.64 -15.89
C GLN A 63 4.30 6.68 -14.82
N GLY A 64 3.62 7.23 -13.81
CA GLY A 64 2.93 6.49 -12.76
C GLY A 64 3.26 6.98 -11.35
N LYS A 65 2.22 7.06 -10.49
CA LYS A 65 2.33 7.58 -9.11
C LYS A 65 3.38 6.82 -8.28
N GLY A 66 3.43 5.49 -8.41
CA GLY A 66 4.42 4.68 -7.71
C GLY A 66 5.87 5.00 -8.12
N ASN A 67 6.13 5.31 -9.40
CA ASN A 67 7.46 5.72 -9.85
C ASN A 67 7.87 7.06 -9.24
N VAL A 68 6.94 8.01 -9.15
CA VAL A 68 7.15 9.30 -8.49
C VAL A 68 7.51 9.10 -7.02
N ILE A 69 6.73 8.32 -6.29
CA ILE A 69 6.94 8.07 -4.86
C ILE A 69 8.27 7.35 -4.62
N ARG A 70 8.63 6.38 -5.48
CA ARG A 70 9.94 5.71 -5.43
C ARG A 70 11.08 6.71 -5.53
N ARG A 71 10.98 7.68 -6.44
CA ARG A 71 12.00 8.72 -6.61
C ARG A 71 12.05 9.66 -5.41
N MET A 72 10.89 10.12 -4.92
CA MET A 72 10.77 10.96 -3.72
C MET A 72 11.48 10.32 -2.52
N PHE A 73 11.17 9.07 -2.23
CA PHE A 73 11.70 8.34 -1.07
C PHE A 73 13.21 8.06 -1.16
N ARG A 74 13.77 8.00 -2.38
CA ARG A 74 15.21 7.87 -2.61
C ARG A 74 15.97 9.17 -2.49
N GLU A 75 15.38 10.28 -2.95
CA GLU A 75 16.08 11.55 -3.11
C GLU A 75 15.89 12.51 -1.94
N VAL A 76 14.86 12.32 -1.11
CA VAL A 76 14.55 13.22 -0.01
C VAL A 76 14.86 12.53 1.32
N ASP A 77 15.64 13.23 2.17
CA ASP A 77 15.94 12.81 3.54
C ASP A 77 15.29 13.80 4.51
N ALA A 78 14.35 13.31 5.34
CA ALA A 78 13.66 14.10 6.34
C ALA A 78 13.32 13.26 7.59
N GLN A 79 13.15 13.92 8.74
CA GLN A 79 12.71 13.24 9.96
C GLN A 79 11.23 12.84 9.88
N CYS A 80 10.42 13.67 9.22
CA CYS A 80 9.00 13.44 8.97
C CYS A 80 8.66 13.81 7.52
N TYR A 81 7.91 12.94 6.86
CA TYR A 81 7.42 13.16 5.51
C TYR A 81 5.90 13.30 5.51
N ILE A 82 5.39 14.34 4.86
CA ILE A 82 3.96 14.50 4.56
C ILE A 82 3.76 14.27 3.07
N MET A 83 3.04 13.24 2.70
CA MET A 83 2.63 12.98 1.33
C MET A 83 1.19 13.46 1.13
N VAL A 84 0.95 14.28 0.12
CA VAL A 84 -0.37 14.80 -0.24
C VAL A 84 -0.50 14.93 -1.75
N ASP A 85 -1.69 14.64 -2.30
CA ASP A 85 -1.95 14.79 -3.74
C ASP A 85 -2.04 16.26 -4.15
N GLY A 86 -1.64 16.58 -5.38
CA GLY A 86 -1.61 17.96 -5.89
C GLY A 86 -2.98 18.50 -6.34
N ASP A 87 -4.08 17.77 -6.14
CA ASP A 87 -5.43 18.06 -6.67
C ASP A 87 -6.35 18.84 -5.71
N ASP A 88 -5.81 19.35 -4.59
CA ASP A 88 -6.52 20.15 -3.58
C ASP A 88 -7.72 19.43 -2.91
N THR A 89 -7.72 18.10 -2.90
CA THR A 89 -8.79 17.32 -2.25
C THR A 89 -8.58 17.12 -0.74
N TYR A 90 -7.36 17.36 -0.24
CA TYR A 90 -6.99 17.16 1.14
C TYR A 90 -6.72 18.47 1.89
N PRO A 91 -7.29 18.64 3.11
CA PRO A 91 -7.07 19.82 3.92
C PRO A 91 -5.66 19.78 4.54
N MET A 92 -4.80 20.75 4.20
CA MET A 92 -3.46 20.86 4.77
C MET A 92 -3.47 21.18 6.28
N GLU A 93 -4.59 21.65 6.81
CA GLU A 93 -4.80 21.99 8.23
C GLU A 93 -4.59 20.78 9.16
N ALA A 94 -4.73 19.57 8.66
CA ALA A 94 -4.47 18.33 9.42
C ALA A 94 -2.97 17.96 9.49
N ALA A 95 -2.11 18.55 8.64
CA ALA A 95 -0.69 18.20 8.59
C ALA A 95 0.07 18.39 9.91
N PRO A 96 -0.13 19.45 10.71
CA PRO A 96 0.57 19.62 11.99
C PRO A 96 0.29 18.47 12.97
N GLU A 97 -0.97 18.02 13.11
CA GLU A 97 -1.31 16.87 13.95
C GLU A 97 -0.65 15.59 13.46
N MET A 98 -0.61 15.37 12.12
CA MET A 98 0.07 14.22 11.55
C MET A 98 1.58 14.24 11.82
N VAL A 99 2.22 15.42 11.71
CA VAL A 99 3.65 15.62 12.04
C VAL A 99 3.91 15.34 13.52
N GLU A 100 3.06 15.84 14.41
CA GLU A 100 3.18 15.61 15.85
C GLU A 100 3.13 14.12 16.18
N LYS A 101 2.19 13.37 15.59
CA LYS A 101 2.08 11.92 15.77
C LYS A 101 3.33 11.17 15.33
N VAL A 102 3.97 11.59 14.24
CA VAL A 102 5.23 10.99 13.77
C VAL A 102 6.39 11.36 14.68
N LEU A 103 6.57 12.65 14.99
CA LEU A 103 7.78 13.13 15.69
C LEU A 103 7.72 12.94 17.21
N GLN A 104 6.54 13.00 17.83
CA GLN A 104 6.38 12.93 19.27
C GLN A 104 5.79 11.61 19.77
N HIS A 105 4.92 10.97 18.98
CA HIS A 105 4.25 9.72 19.37
C HIS A 105 4.86 8.50 18.70
N ASN A 106 5.97 8.65 17.97
CA ASN A 106 6.70 7.59 17.28
C ASN A 106 5.84 6.78 16.30
N ALA A 107 4.83 7.39 15.67
CA ALA A 107 4.08 6.73 14.62
C ALA A 107 4.95 6.59 13.35
N ASP A 108 5.04 5.38 12.80
CA ASP A 108 5.76 5.13 11.55
C ASP A 108 4.97 5.60 10.34
N MET A 109 3.64 5.47 10.42
CA MET A 109 2.72 5.96 9.40
C MET A 109 1.46 6.54 10.04
N VAL A 110 1.08 7.75 9.64
CA VAL A 110 -0.20 8.37 10.00
C VAL A 110 -1.06 8.49 8.75
N VAL A 111 -2.29 8.02 8.84
CA VAL A 111 -3.24 7.97 7.72
C VAL A 111 -4.31 9.05 7.87
N GLY A 112 -4.50 9.88 6.86
CA GLY A 112 -5.61 10.83 6.78
C GLY A 112 -6.91 10.08 6.46
N ASP A 113 -7.76 9.88 7.47
CA ASP A 113 -9.00 9.11 7.39
C ASP A 113 -10.15 9.98 6.88
N ARG A 114 -10.51 9.82 5.61
CA ARG A 114 -11.67 10.48 4.98
C ARG A 114 -12.97 9.79 5.32
N LEU A 115 -12.94 8.48 5.55
CA LEU A 115 -14.14 7.64 5.63
C LEU A 115 -14.92 7.81 6.94
N SER A 116 -14.25 8.32 7.97
CA SER A 116 -14.91 8.64 9.26
C SER A 116 -15.54 10.04 9.29
N SER A 117 -15.39 10.82 8.23
CA SER A 117 -15.97 12.15 8.05
C SER A 117 -17.20 12.16 7.13
N THR A 118 -17.42 13.24 6.40
CA THR A 118 -18.56 13.46 5.47
C THR A 118 -18.44 12.74 4.13
N TYR A 119 -17.37 12.00 3.86
CA TYR A 119 -17.08 11.36 2.57
C TYR A 119 -18.23 10.56 1.99
N PHE A 120 -18.97 9.78 2.82
CA PHE A 120 -20.09 8.96 2.38
C PHE A 120 -21.36 9.75 2.06
N THR A 121 -21.49 10.97 2.58
CA THR A 121 -22.63 11.85 2.30
C THR A 121 -22.45 12.59 0.98
N GLU A 122 -21.22 12.85 0.58
CA GLU A 122 -20.86 13.61 -0.61
C GLU A 122 -20.60 12.71 -1.84
N ASN A 123 -19.97 11.54 -1.67
CA ASN A 123 -19.68 10.60 -2.76
C ASN A 123 -20.73 9.50 -2.89
N LYS A 124 -21.75 9.72 -3.71
CA LYS A 124 -22.86 8.78 -4.02
C LYS A 124 -22.49 7.66 -5.02
N ARG A 125 -21.26 7.17 -5.08
CA ARG A 125 -20.84 6.07 -5.97
C ARG A 125 -20.87 4.72 -5.24
N PRO A 126 -21.96 3.93 -5.29
CA PRO A 126 -22.16 2.76 -4.43
C PRO A 126 -21.13 1.64 -4.63
N PHE A 127 -20.66 1.42 -5.86
CA PHE A 127 -19.71 0.35 -6.16
C PHE A 127 -18.25 0.68 -5.75
N HIS A 128 -17.87 1.95 -5.75
CA HIS A 128 -16.55 2.38 -5.29
C HIS A 128 -16.40 2.21 -3.77
N ASN A 129 -17.45 2.54 -3.03
CA ASN A 129 -17.48 2.37 -1.57
C ASN A 129 -17.46 0.89 -1.17
N PHE A 130 -18.14 0.02 -1.93
CA PHE A 130 -18.14 -1.43 -1.70
C PHE A 130 -16.73 -2.03 -1.90
N GLY A 131 -16.03 -1.67 -2.99
CA GLY A 131 -14.67 -2.14 -3.27
C GLY A 131 -13.68 -1.74 -2.17
N ASN A 132 -13.69 -0.47 -1.76
CA ASN A 132 -12.85 0.03 -0.67
C ASN A 132 -13.15 -0.67 0.67
N SER A 133 -14.44 -0.86 1.00
CA SER A 133 -14.85 -1.57 2.21
C SER A 133 -14.40 -3.04 2.20
N LEU A 134 -14.47 -3.70 1.05
CA LEU A 134 -14.05 -5.09 0.88
C LEU A 134 -12.53 -5.25 1.05
N VAL A 135 -11.72 -4.38 0.42
CA VAL A 135 -10.25 -4.37 0.58
C VAL A 135 -9.87 -4.09 2.01
N ARG A 136 -10.45 -3.05 2.62
CA ARG A 136 -10.23 -2.69 4.01
C ARG A 136 -10.57 -3.85 4.97
N GLY A 137 -11.76 -4.44 4.82
CA GLY A 137 -12.20 -5.56 5.64
C GLY A 137 -11.28 -6.77 5.50
N SER A 138 -10.82 -7.06 4.28
CA SER A 138 -9.89 -8.16 4.00
C SER A 138 -8.52 -7.92 4.64
N ILE A 139 -7.95 -6.72 4.52
CA ILE A 139 -6.66 -6.38 5.11
C ILE A 139 -6.75 -6.39 6.63
N ASN A 140 -7.75 -5.73 7.21
CA ASN A 140 -7.93 -5.68 8.65
C ASN A 140 -8.10 -7.08 9.25
N ARG A 141 -8.89 -7.97 8.60
CA ARG A 141 -9.06 -9.36 9.04
C ARG A 141 -7.78 -10.19 8.85
N LEU A 142 -7.07 -10.00 7.74
CA LEU A 142 -5.88 -10.77 7.40
C LEU A 142 -4.70 -10.47 8.32
N PHE A 143 -4.55 -9.18 8.67
CA PHE A 143 -3.41 -8.70 9.45
C PHE A 143 -3.78 -8.33 10.90
N HIS A 144 -5.04 -8.52 11.32
CA HIS A 144 -5.55 -8.16 12.65
C HIS A 144 -5.28 -6.69 13.03
N CYS A 145 -5.42 -5.78 12.06
CA CYS A 145 -5.21 -4.35 12.24
C CYS A 145 -6.53 -3.57 12.13
N ASN A 146 -6.48 -2.26 12.44
CA ASN A 146 -7.64 -1.36 12.34
C ASN A 146 -7.30 -0.12 11.53
N VAL A 147 -6.91 -0.30 10.26
CA VAL A 147 -6.70 0.81 9.33
C VAL A 147 -8.06 1.23 8.77
N ARG A 148 -8.37 2.52 8.90
CA ARG A 148 -9.69 3.05 8.54
C ARG A 148 -9.81 3.41 7.07
N ASP A 149 -8.82 4.09 6.50
CA ASP A 149 -8.76 4.44 5.07
C ASP A 149 -7.46 3.95 4.42
N ILE A 150 -7.56 2.91 3.59
CA ILE A 150 -6.40 2.28 2.95
C ILE A 150 -6.01 2.99 1.65
N MET A 151 -6.97 3.65 1.00
CA MET A 151 -6.79 4.24 -0.34
C MET A 151 -6.56 5.76 -0.32
N THR A 152 -6.33 6.35 0.84
CA THR A 152 -6.00 7.77 0.93
C THR A 152 -4.56 8.05 0.50
N GLY A 153 -4.37 9.11 -0.30
CA GLY A 153 -3.05 9.62 -0.67
C GLY A 153 -2.45 10.57 0.38
N TYR A 154 -3.23 10.98 1.40
CA TYR A 154 -2.76 11.88 2.45
C TYR A 154 -2.21 11.09 3.64
N ARG A 155 -0.89 11.09 3.78
CA ARG A 155 -0.20 10.31 4.81
C ARG A 155 1.02 11.06 5.35
N ALA A 156 1.36 10.77 6.60
CA ALA A 156 2.67 11.12 7.15
C ALA A 156 3.48 9.86 7.43
N PHE A 157 4.81 9.97 7.35
CA PHE A 157 5.72 8.85 7.54
C PHE A 157 6.94 9.24 8.36
N SER A 158 7.48 8.27 9.12
CA SER A 158 8.79 8.35 9.73
C SER A 158 9.91 8.18 8.70
N TYR A 159 11.13 8.55 9.06
CA TYR A 159 12.33 8.28 8.27
C TYR A 159 12.51 6.77 8.05
N GLU A 160 12.31 6.00 9.10
CA GLU A 160 12.44 4.55 9.12
C GLU A 160 11.48 3.90 8.12
N PHE A 161 10.21 4.34 8.12
CA PHE A 161 9.24 3.86 7.12
C PHE A 161 9.72 4.13 5.70
N VAL A 162 10.07 5.38 5.39
CA VAL A 162 10.43 5.80 4.02
C VAL A 162 11.67 5.06 3.50
N LYS A 163 12.67 4.84 4.36
CA LYS A 163 13.93 4.20 3.96
C LYS A 163 13.87 2.67 3.90
N THR A 164 12.87 2.07 4.53
CA THR A 164 12.65 0.61 4.48
C THR A 164 11.56 0.19 3.51
N PHE A 165 10.75 1.11 3.00
CA PHE A 165 9.65 0.78 2.10
C PHE A 165 10.12 0.51 0.67
N PRO A 166 10.06 -0.75 0.20
CA PRO A 166 10.45 -1.11 -1.16
C PRO A 166 9.30 -0.81 -2.13
N VAL A 167 9.28 0.37 -2.73
CA VAL A 167 8.24 0.76 -3.69
C VAL A 167 8.29 -0.13 -4.92
N LEU A 168 7.37 -1.09 -5.05
CA LEU A 168 7.29 -2.04 -6.16
C LEU A 168 6.18 -1.69 -7.16
N SER A 169 5.08 -1.14 -6.67
CA SER A 169 3.95 -0.70 -7.51
C SER A 169 4.34 0.50 -8.38
N THR A 170 3.76 0.56 -9.57
CA THR A 170 3.95 1.69 -10.50
C THR A 170 2.76 2.63 -10.54
N GLY A 171 1.58 2.19 -10.09
CA GLY A 171 0.29 2.90 -10.15
C GLY A 171 -0.27 3.30 -8.79
N PHE A 172 -1.60 3.37 -8.73
CA PHE A 172 -2.37 3.75 -7.54
C PHE A 172 -2.47 2.63 -6.49
N GLU A 173 -1.94 1.45 -6.76
CA GLU A 173 -1.85 0.35 -5.78
C GLU A 173 -0.89 0.68 -4.64
N ILE A 174 -0.12 1.74 -4.80
CA ILE A 174 0.93 2.17 -3.87
C ILE A 174 0.38 2.47 -2.47
N GLU A 175 -0.80 3.07 -2.34
CA GLU A 175 -1.41 3.36 -1.04
C GLU A 175 -1.73 2.07 -0.26
N THR A 176 -2.20 1.05 -0.98
CA THR A 176 -2.44 -0.28 -0.41
C THR A 176 -1.12 -0.95 -0.02
N GLU A 177 -0.10 -0.86 -0.87
CA GLU A 177 1.24 -1.42 -0.61
C GLU A 177 1.89 -0.80 0.64
N MET A 178 1.81 0.52 0.82
CA MET A 178 2.27 1.23 2.02
C MET A 178 1.59 0.70 3.29
N THR A 179 0.27 0.55 3.24
CA THR A 179 -0.50 0.04 4.38
C THR A 179 -0.08 -1.38 4.75
N ILE A 180 0.08 -2.26 3.75
CA ILE A 180 0.47 -3.65 3.96
C ILE A 180 1.90 -3.73 4.49
N HIS A 181 2.81 -2.91 3.96
CA HIS A 181 4.18 -2.85 4.46
C HIS A 181 4.22 -2.51 5.94
N ALA A 182 3.52 -1.45 6.35
CA ALA A 182 3.45 -1.04 7.76
C ALA A 182 2.90 -2.16 8.64
N VAL A 183 1.75 -2.74 8.26
CA VAL A 183 1.08 -3.78 9.06
C VAL A 183 1.89 -5.09 9.09
N ASN A 184 2.46 -5.50 7.95
CA ASN A 184 3.24 -6.74 7.87
C ASN A 184 4.52 -6.68 8.70
N ASN A 185 5.11 -5.50 8.85
CA ASN A 185 6.34 -5.27 9.60
C ASN A 185 6.10 -4.73 11.01
N ASN A 186 4.87 -4.81 11.53
CA ASN A 186 4.47 -4.35 12.88
C ASN A 186 4.84 -2.89 13.17
N MET A 187 4.88 -2.05 12.15
CA MET A 187 5.10 -0.61 12.31
C MET A 187 3.90 0.06 12.96
N GLN A 188 4.14 1.12 13.73
CA GLN A 188 3.08 1.84 14.41
C GLN A 188 2.28 2.70 13.44
N ILE A 189 0.97 2.41 13.32
CA ILE A 189 0.04 3.15 12.46
C ILE A 189 -0.94 3.93 13.32
N ASP A 190 -1.13 5.21 12.99
CA ASP A 190 -2.15 6.06 13.58
C ASP A 190 -3.04 6.68 12.50
N ASN A 191 -4.16 7.29 12.89
CA ASN A 191 -5.12 7.90 11.99
C ASN A 191 -5.45 9.33 12.48
N VAL A 192 -5.65 10.23 11.52
CA VAL A 192 -6.19 11.58 11.75
C VAL A 192 -7.43 11.72 10.89
N ILE A 193 -8.57 12.07 11.50
CA ILE A 193 -9.82 12.29 10.76
C ILE A 193 -9.70 13.59 9.99
N ILE A 194 -9.94 13.52 8.68
CA ILE A 194 -9.86 14.67 7.78
C ILE A 194 -11.19 14.87 7.05
N GLU A 195 -11.53 16.13 6.81
CA GLU A 195 -12.63 16.48 5.91
C GLU A 195 -12.15 16.32 4.47
N TYR A 196 -12.90 15.60 3.65
CA TYR A 196 -12.60 15.46 2.23
C TYR A 196 -13.27 16.60 1.46
N ARG A 197 -12.51 17.26 0.58
CA ARG A 197 -13.02 18.32 -0.30
C ARG A 197 -13.27 17.75 -1.69
N ASP A 198 -14.38 18.13 -2.31
CA ASP A 198 -14.61 17.78 -3.71
C ASP A 198 -13.60 18.48 -4.62
N ARG A 199 -13.23 17.80 -5.68
CA ARG A 199 -12.34 18.36 -6.70
C ARG A 199 -12.97 19.60 -7.34
N PRO A 200 -12.16 20.63 -7.64
CA PRO A 200 -12.66 21.77 -8.41
C PRO A 200 -13.29 21.34 -9.73
N GLU A 201 -14.33 22.05 -10.18
CA GLU A 201 -15.03 21.77 -11.43
C GLU A 201 -14.07 21.70 -12.63
N GLY A 202 -14.19 20.63 -13.42
CA GLY A 202 -13.38 20.38 -14.62
C GLY A 202 -12.17 19.46 -14.40
N SER A 203 -12.02 18.82 -13.25
CA SER A 203 -11.05 17.75 -12.99
C SER A 203 -11.75 16.38 -13.09
N ALA A 204 -11.42 15.54 -14.10
CA ALA A 204 -12.05 14.24 -14.32
C ALA A 204 -11.40 13.14 -13.48
N SER A 205 -12.22 12.35 -12.77
CA SER A 205 -11.76 11.11 -12.11
C SER A 205 -11.41 10.05 -13.16
N LYS A 206 -10.21 9.47 -13.08
CA LYS A 206 -9.67 8.49 -14.06
C LYS A 206 -10.08 7.03 -13.73
N LEU A 207 -11.07 6.77 -12.86
CA LEU A 207 -11.46 5.44 -12.37
C LEU A 207 -12.70 4.89 -13.10
N ASN A 208 -12.62 3.61 -13.57
CA ASN A 208 -13.67 2.86 -14.26
C ASN A 208 -14.25 1.74 -13.36
N THR A 209 -15.53 1.79 -13.06
CA THR A 209 -16.22 1.05 -11.98
C THR A 209 -16.28 -0.48 -12.16
N TYR A 210 -16.46 -1.02 -13.36
CA TYR A 210 -16.63 -2.47 -13.59
C TYR A 210 -15.32 -3.26 -13.66
N SER A 211 -14.26 -2.68 -14.25
CA SER A 211 -12.95 -3.33 -14.27
C SER A 211 -12.31 -3.34 -12.87
N ASP A 212 -12.75 -2.45 -11.98
CA ASP A 212 -12.17 -2.28 -10.66
C ASP A 212 -12.58 -3.38 -9.67
N GLY A 213 -13.79 -3.94 -9.77
CA GLY A 213 -14.23 -5.06 -8.93
C GLY A 213 -13.38 -6.32 -9.11
N VAL A 214 -13.06 -6.68 -10.36
CA VAL A 214 -12.19 -7.84 -10.65
C VAL A 214 -10.75 -7.54 -10.22
N LYS A 215 -10.26 -6.32 -10.40
CA LYS A 215 -8.94 -5.90 -9.92
C LYS A 215 -8.84 -5.98 -8.40
N VAL A 216 -9.86 -5.53 -7.68
CA VAL A 216 -9.95 -5.62 -6.22
C VAL A 216 -9.88 -7.07 -5.76
N LEU A 217 -10.69 -7.96 -6.35
CA LEU A 217 -10.68 -9.39 -6.00
C LEU A 217 -9.31 -10.03 -6.28
N ARG A 218 -8.73 -9.75 -7.44
CA ARG A 218 -7.38 -10.20 -7.80
C ARG A 218 -6.32 -9.69 -6.81
N THR A 219 -6.44 -8.44 -6.38
CA THR A 219 -5.55 -7.85 -5.38
C THR A 219 -5.67 -8.57 -4.04
N ILE A 220 -6.89 -8.84 -3.55
CA ILE A 220 -7.13 -9.58 -2.31
C ILE A 220 -6.50 -10.98 -2.37
N VAL A 221 -6.74 -11.72 -3.46
CA VAL A 221 -6.17 -13.06 -3.65
C VAL A 221 -4.64 -13.01 -3.68
N ARG A 222 -4.06 -12.02 -4.38
CA ARG A 222 -2.61 -11.80 -4.42
C ARG A 222 -2.06 -11.51 -3.02
N LEU A 223 -2.70 -10.59 -2.28
CA LEU A 223 -2.30 -10.24 -0.93
C LEU A 223 -2.32 -11.46 0.00
N TYR A 224 -3.39 -12.26 -0.07
CA TYR A 224 -3.50 -13.47 0.74
C TYR A 224 -2.41 -14.48 0.39
N ARG A 225 -2.12 -14.67 -0.90
CA ARG A 225 -1.05 -15.56 -1.36
C ARG A 225 0.34 -15.09 -0.91
N ASP A 226 0.60 -13.78 -1.02
CA ASP A 226 1.95 -13.24 -0.84
C ASP A 226 2.29 -13.01 0.65
N TYR A 227 1.30 -12.67 1.49
CA TYR A 227 1.52 -12.33 2.91
C TYR A 227 1.08 -13.43 3.90
N LYS A 228 0.21 -14.34 3.50
CA LYS A 228 -0.20 -15.51 4.30
C LYS A 228 -0.11 -16.80 3.48
N PRO A 229 1.08 -17.11 2.89
CA PRO A 229 1.22 -18.20 1.93
C PRO A 229 0.84 -19.56 2.52
N MET A 230 1.20 -19.85 3.78
CA MET A 230 0.83 -21.11 4.42
C MET A 230 -0.69 -21.30 4.44
N GLY A 231 -1.45 -20.26 4.85
CA GLY A 231 -2.93 -20.32 4.87
C GLY A 231 -3.52 -20.54 3.47
N PHE A 232 -3.05 -19.77 2.49
CA PHE A 232 -3.51 -19.86 1.11
C PHE A 232 -3.28 -21.25 0.50
N PHE A 233 -2.05 -21.74 0.56
CA PHE A 233 -1.68 -23.01 -0.03
C PHE A 233 -2.23 -24.21 0.74
N THR A 234 -2.44 -24.11 2.07
CA THR A 234 -3.13 -25.16 2.84
C THR A 234 -4.58 -25.31 2.40
N VAL A 235 -5.31 -24.21 2.20
CA VAL A 235 -6.68 -24.26 1.68
C VAL A 235 -6.71 -24.85 0.27
N LEU A 236 -5.79 -24.44 -0.61
CA LEU A 236 -5.68 -25.00 -1.96
C LEU A 236 -5.37 -26.50 -1.92
N ALA A 237 -4.42 -26.93 -1.09
CA ALA A 237 -4.06 -28.33 -0.90
C ALA A 237 -5.25 -29.17 -0.39
N ALA A 238 -5.99 -28.63 0.60
CA ALA A 238 -7.18 -29.29 1.14
C ALA A 238 -8.28 -29.44 0.07
N LEU A 239 -8.53 -28.41 -0.74
CA LEU A 239 -9.50 -28.48 -1.85
C LEU A 239 -9.11 -29.53 -2.88
N LEU A 240 -7.84 -29.60 -3.28
CA LEU A 240 -7.34 -30.61 -4.22
C LEU A 240 -7.42 -32.03 -3.63
N ALA A 241 -7.06 -32.19 -2.35
CA ALA A 241 -7.15 -33.47 -1.68
C ALA A 241 -8.61 -33.97 -1.57
N ILE A 242 -9.54 -33.09 -1.16
CA ILE A 242 -10.97 -33.41 -1.09
C ILE A 242 -11.49 -33.80 -2.48
N LEU A 243 -11.12 -33.07 -3.53
CA LEU A 243 -11.50 -33.34 -4.89
C LEU A 243 -11.00 -34.76 -5.31
N ALA A 244 -9.72 -35.06 -5.05
CA ALA A 244 -9.15 -36.39 -5.34
C ALA A 244 -9.87 -37.49 -4.58
N ILE A 245 -10.22 -37.31 -3.30
CA ILE A 245 -10.97 -38.27 -2.47
C ILE A 245 -12.37 -38.47 -3.04
N ILE A 246 -13.10 -37.43 -3.43
CA ILE A 246 -14.45 -37.57 -4.00
C ILE A 246 -14.42 -38.41 -5.28
N PHE A 247 -13.45 -38.16 -6.17
CA PHE A 247 -13.37 -38.88 -7.45
C PHE A 247 -12.80 -40.28 -7.33
N ILE A 248 -12.04 -40.61 -6.27
CA ILE A 248 -11.51 -41.97 -6.07
C ILE A 248 -12.55 -42.94 -5.47
N ILE A 249 -13.53 -42.44 -4.71
CA ILE A 249 -14.59 -43.26 -4.10
C ILE A 249 -15.26 -44.21 -5.12
N PRO A 250 -15.77 -43.71 -6.28
CA PRO A 250 -16.42 -44.60 -7.28
C PRO A 250 -15.45 -45.56 -7.98
N VAL A 251 -14.14 -45.33 -7.88
CA VAL A 251 -13.13 -46.29 -8.39
C VAL A 251 -12.94 -47.44 -7.40
N ILE A 252 -12.88 -47.09 -6.10
CA ILE A 252 -12.72 -48.06 -5.01
C ILE A 252 -13.96 -48.93 -4.88
N THR A 253 -15.18 -48.36 -4.94
CA THR A 253 -16.42 -49.13 -4.86
C THR A 253 -16.56 -50.11 -6.02
N ALA A 254 -16.25 -49.69 -7.26
CA ALA A 254 -16.26 -50.56 -8.42
C ALA A 254 -15.22 -51.70 -8.33
N TYR A 255 -14.07 -51.43 -7.72
CA TYR A 255 -13.04 -52.45 -7.47
C TYR A 255 -13.51 -53.48 -6.44
N TRP A 256 -14.17 -53.10 -5.35
CA TRP A 256 -14.70 -54.02 -4.35
C TRP A 256 -15.81 -54.92 -4.91
N GLU A 257 -16.66 -54.39 -5.82
CA GLU A 257 -17.74 -55.15 -6.44
C GLU A 257 -17.25 -56.15 -7.52
N THR A 258 -16.21 -55.75 -8.28
CA THR A 258 -15.85 -56.46 -9.50
C THR A 258 -14.45 -57.09 -9.50
N GLY A 259 -13.59 -56.73 -8.52
CA GLY A 259 -12.18 -57.11 -8.48
C GLY A 259 -11.32 -56.45 -9.59
N GLN A 260 -11.89 -55.52 -10.37
CA GLN A 260 -11.22 -54.90 -11.51
C GLN A 260 -11.24 -53.36 -11.44
N VAL A 261 -10.15 -52.74 -11.83
CA VAL A 261 -10.05 -51.26 -11.94
C VAL A 261 -10.61 -50.78 -13.27
N ARG A 262 -11.94 -50.68 -13.37
CA ARG A 262 -12.63 -50.31 -14.63
C ARG A 262 -12.42 -48.83 -15.02
N LYS A 263 -12.16 -47.94 -14.06
CA LYS A 263 -11.97 -46.51 -14.29
C LYS A 263 -10.49 -46.08 -14.10
N PHE A 264 -9.59 -46.78 -14.81
CA PHE A 264 -8.15 -46.60 -14.71
C PHE A 264 -7.70 -45.15 -14.99
N PRO A 265 -8.22 -44.42 -16.02
CA PRO A 265 -7.88 -42.97 -16.21
C PRO A 265 -8.24 -42.09 -15.01
N THR A 266 -9.38 -42.36 -14.37
CA THR A 266 -9.79 -41.59 -13.17
C THR A 266 -8.84 -41.83 -12.00
N LEU A 267 -8.39 -43.09 -11.80
CA LEU A 267 -7.41 -43.43 -10.77
C LEU A 267 -6.10 -42.61 -10.95
N ILE A 268 -5.61 -42.56 -12.20
CA ILE A 268 -4.40 -41.79 -12.53
C ILE A 268 -4.59 -40.31 -12.22
N VAL A 269 -5.70 -39.72 -12.65
CA VAL A 269 -6.00 -38.30 -12.40
C VAL A 269 -6.08 -38.04 -10.90
N CYS A 270 -6.73 -38.89 -10.11
CA CYS A 270 -6.77 -38.74 -8.65
C CYS A 270 -5.36 -38.80 -8.02
N GLY A 271 -4.49 -39.71 -8.50
CA GLY A 271 -3.11 -39.81 -8.03
C GLY A 271 -2.32 -38.52 -8.29
N PHE A 272 -2.37 -38.00 -9.52
CA PHE A 272 -1.72 -36.71 -9.84
C PHE A 272 -2.32 -35.56 -9.09
N THR A 273 -3.63 -35.51 -8.86
CA THR A 273 -4.29 -34.46 -8.06
C THR A 273 -3.82 -34.52 -6.61
N MET A 274 -3.63 -35.72 -6.03
CA MET A 274 -3.08 -35.84 -4.68
C MET A 274 -1.62 -35.37 -4.59
N ILE A 275 -0.80 -35.70 -5.59
CA ILE A 275 0.59 -35.17 -5.67
C ILE A 275 0.59 -33.67 -5.78
N ALA A 276 -0.30 -33.06 -6.59
CA ALA A 276 -0.45 -31.63 -6.70
C ALA A 276 -0.87 -30.99 -5.37
N ALA A 277 -1.75 -31.66 -4.59
CA ALA A 277 -2.13 -31.21 -3.24
C ALA A 277 -0.93 -31.18 -2.29
N LEU A 278 -0.11 -32.24 -2.28
CA LEU A 278 1.12 -32.28 -1.49
C LEU A 278 2.12 -31.21 -1.91
N GLN A 279 2.31 -31.02 -3.21
CA GLN A 279 3.15 -29.94 -3.74
C GLN A 279 2.68 -28.56 -3.29
N ALA A 280 1.37 -28.29 -3.36
CA ALA A 280 0.81 -27.03 -2.88
C ALA A 280 1.11 -26.81 -1.39
N PHE A 281 0.91 -27.82 -0.55
CA PHE A 281 1.21 -27.76 0.88
C PHE A 281 2.68 -27.43 1.16
N PHE A 282 3.61 -28.14 0.54
CA PHE A 282 5.05 -27.88 0.71
C PHE A 282 5.46 -26.51 0.16
N SER A 283 4.88 -26.05 -0.94
CA SER A 283 5.09 -24.70 -1.47
C SER A 283 4.67 -23.65 -0.46
N GLY A 284 3.52 -23.84 0.20
CA GLY A 284 3.05 -22.96 1.27
C GLY A 284 4.02 -22.88 2.44
N MET A 285 4.58 -24.00 2.85
CA MET A 285 5.58 -24.08 3.93
C MET A 285 6.88 -23.35 3.56
N ILE A 286 7.41 -23.55 2.37
CA ILE A 286 8.62 -22.90 1.88
C ILE A 286 8.42 -21.37 1.82
N LEU A 287 7.34 -20.92 1.20
CA LEU A 287 7.02 -19.51 1.07
C LEU A 287 6.78 -18.84 2.43
N SER A 288 6.21 -19.56 3.39
CA SER A 288 6.02 -19.07 4.76
C SER A 288 7.37 -18.87 5.48
N ASN A 289 8.32 -19.78 5.30
CA ASN A 289 9.67 -19.64 5.84
C ASN A 289 10.42 -18.47 5.18
N MET A 290 10.28 -18.27 3.86
CA MET A 290 10.84 -17.10 3.18
C MET A 290 10.26 -15.79 3.72
N SER A 291 8.96 -15.73 3.94
CA SER A 291 8.31 -14.55 4.54
C SER A 291 8.84 -14.25 5.94
N LEU A 292 9.08 -15.29 6.76
CA LEU A 292 9.69 -15.12 8.08
C LEU A 292 11.14 -14.61 8.00
N THR A 293 11.92 -15.11 7.04
CA THR A 293 13.30 -14.64 6.80
C THR A 293 13.32 -13.18 6.39
N ASN A 294 12.45 -12.78 5.45
CA ASN A 294 12.33 -11.39 5.02
C ASN A 294 11.99 -10.44 6.20
N ARG A 295 11.13 -10.88 7.12
CA ARG A 295 10.82 -10.10 8.33
C ARG A 295 12.03 -9.95 9.27
N ARG A 296 12.84 -11.00 9.43
CA ARG A 296 14.08 -10.92 10.22
C ARG A 296 15.10 -9.97 9.58
N GLU A 297 15.24 -10.02 8.28
CA GLU A 297 16.12 -9.10 7.53
C GLU A 297 15.64 -7.65 7.65
N PHE A 298 14.33 -7.42 7.59
CA PHE A 298 13.73 -6.10 7.81
C PHE A 298 14.08 -5.53 9.20
N GLU A 299 13.93 -6.32 10.26
CA GLU A 299 14.28 -5.90 11.64
C GLU A 299 15.78 -5.57 11.78
N ILE A 300 16.64 -6.33 11.12
CA ILE A 300 18.09 -6.05 11.09
C ILE A 300 18.38 -4.72 10.38
N GLN A 301 17.73 -4.49 9.23
CA GLN A 301 17.86 -3.23 8.47
C GLN A 301 17.35 -2.04 9.27
N LEU A 302 16.22 -2.17 9.95
CA LEU A 302 15.64 -1.13 10.80
C LEU A 302 16.60 -0.73 11.93
N ASN A 303 17.21 -1.72 12.60
CA ASN A 303 18.21 -1.49 13.64
C ASN A 303 19.48 -0.79 13.11
N GLN A 304 19.90 -1.09 11.88
CA GLN A 304 21.03 -0.42 11.23
C GLN A 304 20.69 1.04 10.90
N LEU A 305 19.50 1.30 10.35
CA LEU A 305 19.04 2.66 10.04
C LEU A 305 18.94 3.52 11.31
N HIS A 306 18.40 2.95 12.38
CA HIS A 306 18.31 3.65 13.67
C HIS A 306 19.68 4.03 14.21
N ARG A 307 20.67 3.16 14.09
CA ARG A 307 22.06 3.43 14.50
C ARG A 307 22.67 4.56 13.67
N HIS A 308 22.55 4.53 12.35
CA HIS A 308 23.05 5.59 11.47
C HIS A 308 22.40 6.95 11.76
N LYS A 309 21.10 6.95 12.08
CA LYS A 309 20.39 8.18 12.47
C LYS A 309 20.95 8.78 13.76
N LEU A 310 21.23 7.94 14.77
CA LEU A 310 21.84 8.39 16.04
C LEU A 310 23.27 8.91 15.82
N GLU A 311 24.09 8.23 15.02
CA GLU A 311 25.44 8.66 14.68
C GLU A 311 25.43 10.02 13.98
N GLY A 312 24.55 10.22 12.98
CA GLY A 312 24.41 11.50 12.30
C GLY A 312 23.94 12.65 13.19
N MET A 313 23.07 12.39 14.16
CA MET A 313 22.63 13.41 15.13
C MET A 313 23.77 13.79 16.10
N MET A 314 24.61 12.87 16.51
CA MET A 314 25.77 13.15 17.37
C MET A 314 26.88 13.94 16.66
N GLU A 315 27.04 13.77 15.34
CA GLU A 315 27.99 14.56 14.53
C GLU A 315 27.51 15.99 14.30
N GLU A 316 26.20 16.26 14.31
CA GLU A 316 25.63 17.63 14.18
C GLU A 316 25.69 18.44 15.50
N GLU A 317 25.83 17.78 16.66
CA GLU A 317 25.97 18.43 17.97
C GLU A 317 27.43 18.78 18.33
N GLN A 318 28.41 18.33 17.56
CA GLN A 318 29.84 18.64 17.71
C GLN A 318 30.29 19.76 16.75
#